data_734a68368804f92f662bd970aba510a9
#
_entry.id   734a68368804f92f662bd970aba510a9
#
_cell.length_a   1.000
_cell.length_b   1.000
_cell.length_c   1.000
_cell.angle_alpha   90.00
_cell.angle_beta   90.00
_cell.angle_gamma   90.00
#
_symmetry.space_group_name_H-M   'P 1'
#
loop_
_entity.id
_entity.type
_entity.pdbx_description
1 polymer ?
#
loop_
_entity_poly.entity_id
_entity_poly.type
_entity_poly.pdbx_seq_one_letter_code
_entity_poly.pdbx_strand_id
1 'polypeptide(L)'
;MQKQVTIIGSGIVGAVTAYYLSKDPNLSVTIYDEGIGQATKNSAGIISPWLSKRRNQRWYRLAKAGAALYPEIVTDTQMGYSVYQQAGTIVTRADPDDLQALYKLALERRQSAPQMGTIEKLSAEAVQERIPLLTAPQPGVFVSGGARVDGDKFAHNLLKYAEKRNLIRHKGKVRLGDQGQLLTVNGQQSYDTLILAVGAWLKPLLLPMKIIAGVRPQKGQLIEMQLPETWADDVPVSMPEGERDFIPFTRSKLVVGATHENDQGYDLQVSSLVEDDLFASGLKLDANLTKDQISQVKVGTRAYTRDFAPFFGPLPDNPHILVASGLGSSGLTTGPMIGKLLADYVQTGAHDWDQYQLPIETYLEAAD
;
A
#
# COMPACT_ATOMS: atom_id res chain seq x y z
N MET A 1 9.02 -22.12 26.08
CA MET A 1 9.79 -21.45 25.02
C MET A 1 8.86 -20.56 24.27
N GLN A 2 9.28 -19.36 23.82
CA GLN A 2 8.46 -18.50 22.98
C GLN A 2 8.31 -19.15 21.58
N LYS A 3 7.12 -19.00 20.98
CA LYS A 3 6.87 -19.43 19.59
C LYS A 3 7.66 -18.53 18.63
N GLN A 4 8.43 -19.14 17.74
CA GLN A 4 9.29 -18.42 16.79
C GLN A 4 8.51 -18.10 15.51
N VAL A 5 8.31 -16.82 15.24
CA VAL A 5 7.64 -16.34 14.02
C VAL A 5 8.66 -15.60 13.17
N THR A 6 8.85 -16.06 11.94
CA THR A 6 9.73 -15.39 10.99
C THR A 6 8.92 -14.76 9.85
N ILE A 7 9.21 -13.49 9.56
CA ILE A 7 8.57 -12.73 8.47
C ILE A 7 9.61 -12.44 7.41
N ILE A 8 9.27 -12.66 6.15
CA ILE A 8 10.11 -12.29 5.01
C ILE A 8 9.41 -11.15 4.26
N GLY A 9 10.09 -10.00 4.18
CA GLY A 9 9.56 -8.78 3.59
C GLY A 9 9.02 -7.80 4.62
N SER A 10 9.58 -6.59 4.63
CA SER A 10 9.23 -5.48 5.55
C SER A 10 8.38 -4.39 4.87
N GLY A 11 7.67 -4.75 3.79
CA GLY A 11 6.64 -3.91 3.20
C GLY A 11 5.43 -3.75 4.13
N ILE A 12 4.35 -3.12 3.64
CA ILE A 12 3.18 -2.80 4.47
C ILE A 12 2.60 -4.01 5.21
N VAL A 13 2.48 -5.18 4.54
CA VAL A 13 1.94 -6.38 5.18
C VAL A 13 2.88 -6.87 6.28
N GLY A 14 4.17 -7.08 5.97
CA GLY A 14 5.12 -7.59 6.97
C GLY A 14 5.33 -6.63 8.15
N ALA A 15 5.39 -5.33 7.90
CA ALA A 15 5.55 -4.33 8.95
C ALA A 15 4.34 -4.27 9.89
N VAL A 16 3.10 -4.33 9.34
CA VAL A 16 1.88 -4.36 10.16
C VAL A 16 1.76 -5.69 10.90
N THR A 17 2.09 -6.81 10.26
CA THR A 17 2.11 -8.12 10.95
C THR A 17 3.09 -8.09 12.12
N ALA A 18 4.32 -7.61 11.92
CA ALA A 18 5.32 -7.48 12.98
C ALA A 18 4.83 -6.57 14.12
N TYR A 19 4.18 -5.46 13.80
CA TYR A 19 3.58 -4.55 14.78
C TYR A 19 2.57 -5.25 15.67
N TYR A 20 1.60 -6.00 15.11
CA TYR A 20 0.60 -6.70 15.91
C TYR A 20 1.19 -7.87 16.71
N LEU A 21 2.08 -8.67 16.09
CA LEU A 21 2.75 -9.79 16.78
C LEU A 21 3.66 -9.32 17.91
N SER A 22 4.26 -8.12 17.78
CA SER A 22 5.14 -7.58 18.82
C SER A 22 4.42 -7.25 20.13
N LYS A 23 3.09 -7.19 20.13
CA LYS A 23 2.28 -6.95 21.32
C LYS A 23 2.11 -8.21 22.19
N ASP A 24 2.40 -9.41 21.65
CA ASP A 24 2.35 -10.66 22.40
C ASP A 24 3.74 -11.04 22.92
N PRO A 25 3.95 -11.02 24.26
CA PRO A 25 5.26 -11.36 24.84
C PRO A 25 5.61 -12.85 24.74
N ASN A 26 4.68 -13.73 24.37
CA ASN A 26 4.93 -15.15 24.17
C ASN A 26 5.52 -15.47 22.81
N LEU A 27 5.63 -14.49 21.91
CA LEU A 27 6.22 -14.65 20.59
C LEU A 27 7.64 -14.08 20.54
N SER A 28 8.50 -14.73 19.76
CA SER A 28 9.78 -14.20 19.30
C SER A 28 9.65 -13.95 17.81
N VAL A 29 9.74 -12.70 17.38
CA VAL A 29 9.51 -12.31 15.99
C VAL A 29 10.81 -11.91 15.33
N THR A 30 11.10 -12.50 14.18
CA THR A 30 12.26 -12.14 13.34
C THR A 30 11.78 -11.70 11.97
N ILE A 31 12.33 -10.60 11.43
CA ILE A 31 12.02 -10.14 10.08
C ILE A 31 13.27 -10.01 9.23
N TYR A 32 13.21 -10.52 8.00
CA TYR A 32 14.23 -10.37 6.97
C TYR A 32 13.73 -9.55 5.80
N ASP A 33 14.56 -8.62 5.30
CA ASP A 33 14.24 -7.84 4.09
C ASP A 33 15.55 -7.44 3.36
N GLU A 34 15.55 -7.60 2.05
CA GLU A 34 16.65 -7.17 1.18
C GLU A 34 16.61 -5.65 0.90
N GLY A 35 15.43 -5.04 0.95
CA GLY A 35 15.22 -3.60 0.74
C GLY A 35 15.14 -3.17 -0.72
N ILE A 36 14.94 -4.10 -1.66
CA ILE A 36 14.95 -3.84 -3.11
C ILE A 36 13.52 -3.76 -3.66
N GLY A 37 13.24 -2.75 -4.49
CA GLY A 37 12.02 -2.62 -5.29
C GLY A 37 10.70 -2.55 -4.52
N GLN A 38 10.75 -2.26 -3.22
CA GLN A 38 9.58 -2.25 -2.33
C GLN A 38 8.49 -1.29 -2.81
N ALA A 39 7.31 -1.82 -3.18
CA ALA A 39 6.16 -1.02 -3.58
C ALA A 39 5.68 -0.06 -2.47
N THR A 40 5.70 -0.51 -1.22
CA THR A 40 5.33 0.31 -0.05
C THR A 40 6.15 1.58 0.07
N LYS A 41 7.46 1.44 -0.04
CA LYS A 41 8.43 2.54 0.10
C LYS A 41 8.29 3.58 -1.01
N ASN A 42 7.96 3.13 -2.22
CA ASN A 42 7.91 3.94 -3.43
C ASN A 42 6.47 4.23 -3.89
N SER A 43 5.51 4.19 -2.97
CA SER A 43 4.10 4.40 -3.26
C SER A 43 3.69 5.86 -3.24
N ALA A 44 2.57 6.18 -3.90
CA ALA A 44 1.93 7.50 -3.87
C ALA A 44 1.30 7.83 -2.49
N GLY A 45 0.96 6.82 -1.71
CA GLY A 45 0.53 7.03 -0.33
C GLY A 45 -0.93 7.43 -0.11
N ILE A 46 -1.82 7.21 -1.07
CA ILE A 46 -3.23 7.62 -0.97
C ILE A 46 -4.05 6.56 -0.24
N ILE A 47 -4.82 6.98 0.75
CA ILE A 47 -5.81 6.16 1.46
C ILE A 47 -7.20 6.74 1.20
N SER A 48 -7.85 6.28 0.15
CA SER A 48 -9.20 6.71 -0.25
C SER A 48 -9.92 5.63 -1.08
N PRO A 49 -10.29 4.49 -0.49
CA PRO A 49 -10.83 3.36 -1.26
C PRO A 49 -12.29 3.55 -1.70
N TRP A 50 -13.00 4.46 -1.07
CA TRP A 50 -14.47 4.47 -1.12
C TRP A 50 -15.05 4.89 -2.47
N LEU A 51 -14.35 5.71 -3.26
CA LEU A 51 -14.82 6.17 -4.57
C LEU A 51 -14.20 5.38 -5.74
N SER A 52 -13.54 4.25 -5.44
CA SER A 52 -13.01 3.34 -6.46
C SER A 52 -14.13 2.79 -7.36
N LYS A 53 -13.85 2.73 -8.67
CA LYS A 53 -14.73 2.10 -9.68
C LYS A 53 -14.65 0.55 -9.67
N ARG A 54 -13.81 -0.06 -8.83
CA ARG A 54 -13.70 -1.53 -8.72
C ARG A 54 -15.00 -2.14 -8.22
N ARG A 55 -15.46 -3.19 -8.92
CA ARG A 55 -16.71 -3.89 -8.61
C ARG A 55 -16.52 -5.07 -7.64
N ASN A 56 -15.27 -5.47 -7.34
CA ASN A 56 -14.96 -6.58 -6.43
C ASN A 56 -15.31 -6.21 -4.99
N GLN A 57 -16.37 -6.81 -4.46
CA GLN A 57 -16.89 -6.53 -3.11
C GLN A 57 -15.95 -7.05 -2.00
N ARG A 58 -15.22 -8.16 -2.23
CA ARG A 58 -14.22 -8.68 -1.28
C ARG A 58 -13.08 -7.69 -1.13
N TRP A 59 -12.55 -7.22 -2.27
CA TRP A 59 -11.54 -6.16 -2.27
C TRP A 59 -12.03 -4.89 -1.56
N TYR A 60 -13.26 -4.45 -1.82
CA TYR A 60 -13.81 -3.24 -1.21
C TYR A 60 -13.94 -3.36 0.31
N ARG A 61 -14.43 -4.51 0.80
CA ARG A 61 -14.48 -4.80 2.25
C ARG A 61 -13.09 -4.75 2.87
N LEU A 62 -12.11 -5.41 2.25
CA LEU A 62 -10.72 -5.44 2.72
C LEU A 62 -10.09 -4.03 2.73
N ALA A 63 -10.27 -3.26 1.66
CA ALA A 63 -9.73 -1.91 1.53
C ALA A 63 -10.35 -0.93 2.55
N LYS A 64 -11.67 -1.01 2.76
CA LYS A 64 -12.37 -0.24 3.77
C LYS A 64 -11.89 -0.57 5.19
N ALA A 65 -11.73 -1.86 5.50
CA ALA A 65 -11.23 -2.32 6.79
C ALA A 65 -9.78 -1.89 7.03
N GLY A 66 -8.91 -1.99 6.02
CA GLY A 66 -7.53 -1.57 6.13
C GLY A 66 -7.37 -0.05 6.32
N ALA A 67 -8.17 0.75 5.61
CA ALA A 67 -8.19 2.20 5.80
C ALA A 67 -8.61 2.59 7.23
N ALA A 68 -9.53 1.84 7.83
CA ALA A 68 -10.04 2.10 9.18
C ALA A 68 -9.01 1.84 10.29
N LEU A 69 -7.94 1.08 10.04
CA LEU A 69 -6.90 0.78 11.02
C LEU A 69 -5.89 1.92 11.21
N TYR A 70 -5.74 2.83 10.25
CA TYR A 70 -4.71 3.86 10.32
C TYR A 70 -4.78 4.76 11.56
N PRO A 71 -5.95 5.32 11.95
CA PRO A 71 -6.01 6.20 13.11
C PRO A 71 -5.55 5.52 14.40
N GLU A 72 -5.94 4.26 14.62
CA GLU A 72 -5.53 3.47 15.78
C GLU A 72 -4.01 3.23 15.78
N ILE A 73 -3.47 2.72 14.65
CA ILE A 73 -2.05 2.43 14.52
C ILE A 73 -1.20 3.70 14.72
N VAL A 74 -1.61 4.81 14.11
CA VAL A 74 -0.91 6.10 14.18
C VAL A 74 -0.90 6.62 15.62
N THR A 75 -2.02 6.52 16.33
CA THR A 75 -2.13 6.94 17.73
C THR A 75 -1.26 6.07 18.64
N ASP A 76 -1.34 4.75 18.52
CA ASP A 76 -0.56 3.80 19.33
C ASP A 76 0.96 3.95 19.11
N THR A 77 1.37 4.24 17.89
CA THR A 77 2.79 4.40 17.53
C THR A 77 3.29 5.85 17.59
N GLN A 78 2.42 6.80 17.94
CA GLN A 78 2.71 8.24 18.05
C GLN A 78 3.31 8.84 16.76
N MET A 79 2.81 8.42 15.61
CA MET A 79 3.26 8.94 14.31
C MET A 79 2.71 10.35 14.05
N GLY A 80 3.56 11.25 13.60
CA GLY A 80 3.17 12.63 13.26
C GLY A 80 2.73 12.82 11.82
N TYR A 81 2.34 14.04 11.48
CA TYR A 81 1.79 14.45 10.17
C TYR A 81 2.71 14.17 8.98
N SER A 82 4.04 14.12 9.20
CA SER A 82 5.00 13.74 8.16
C SER A 82 4.96 12.27 7.77
N VAL A 83 4.23 11.44 8.52
CA VAL A 83 4.02 10.01 8.24
C VAL A 83 2.61 9.75 7.75
N TYR A 84 1.61 10.25 8.46
CA TYR A 84 0.20 10.07 8.12
C TYR A 84 -0.59 11.35 8.38
N GLN A 85 -1.41 11.74 7.40
CA GLN A 85 -2.30 12.89 7.53
C GLN A 85 -3.65 12.61 6.90
N GLN A 86 -4.71 12.71 7.68
CA GLN A 86 -6.09 12.66 7.21
C GLN A 86 -6.51 14.07 6.79
N ALA A 87 -6.05 14.50 5.61
CA ALA A 87 -6.33 15.80 5.02
C ALA A 87 -7.56 15.81 4.10
N GLY A 88 -8.15 14.64 3.88
CA GLY A 88 -9.19 14.46 2.88
C GLY A 88 -8.66 14.15 1.49
N THR A 89 -9.56 13.74 0.61
CA THR A 89 -9.30 13.54 -0.82
C THR A 89 -10.40 14.21 -1.64
N ILE A 90 -10.04 14.77 -2.79
CA ILE A 90 -10.97 15.35 -3.78
C ILE A 90 -10.85 14.54 -5.06
N VAL A 91 -11.94 13.87 -5.45
CA VAL A 91 -12.03 13.15 -6.73
C VAL A 91 -12.74 14.05 -7.72
N THR A 92 -12.05 14.52 -8.75
CA THR A 92 -12.59 15.48 -9.69
C THR A 92 -13.25 14.81 -10.90
N ARG A 93 -14.24 15.48 -11.46
CA ARG A 93 -14.95 15.12 -12.70
C ARG A 93 -15.29 16.39 -13.48
N ALA A 94 -14.90 16.45 -14.74
CA ALA A 94 -15.22 17.57 -15.61
C ALA A 94 -16.70 17.54 -16.06
N ASP A 95 -17.23 16.34 -16.34
CA ASP A 95 -18.63 16.15 -16.73
C ASP A 95 -19.57 16.28 -15.52
N PRO A 96 -20.63 17.13 -15.60
CA PRO A 96 -21.56 17.34 -14.49
C PRO A 96 -22.36 16.09 -14.09
N ASP A 97 -22.71 15.22 -15.04
CA ASP A 97 -23.47 14.00 -14.79
C ASP A 97 -22.59 12.95 -14.09
N ASP A 98 -21.34 12.81 -14.52
CA ASP A 98 -20.33 11.97 -13.87
C ASP A 98 -20.04 12.47 -12.45
N LEU A 99 -19.93 13.77 -12.25
CA LEU A 99 -19.77 14.37 -10.93
C LEU A 99 -20.97 14.06 -10.03
N GLN A 100 -22.18 14.21 -10.56
CA GLN A 100 -23.41 13.94 -9.80
C GLN A 100 -23.54 12.44 -9.47
N ALA A 101 -23.18 11.56 -10.39
CA ALA A 101 -23.15 10.11 -10.15
C ALA A 101 -22.12 9.75 -9.06
N LEU A 102 -20.94 10.34 -9.11
CA LEU A 102 -19.89 10.14 -8.10
C LEU A 102 -20.34 10.62 -6.72
N TYR A 103 -21.01 11.78 -6.63
CA TYR A 103 -21.51 12.31 -5.36
C TYR A 103 -22.60 11.40 -4.76
N LYS A 104 -23.54 10.92 -5.57
CA LYS A 104 -24.55 9.94 -5.13
C LYS A 104 -23.91 8.66 -4.60
N LEU A 105 -22.93 8.12 -5.33
CA LEU A 105 -22.17 6.94 -4.91
C LEU A 105 -21.47 7.18 -3.56
N ALA A 106 -20.89 8.37 -3.36
CA ALA A 106 -20.22 8.71 -2.09
C ALA A 106 -21.21 8.70 -0.91
N LEU A 107 -22.39 9.31 -1.08
CA LEU A 107 -23.42 9.32 -0.04
C LEU A 107 -23.96 7.92 0.29
N GLU A 108 -24.14 7.08 -0.73
CA GLU A 108 -24.55 5.67 -0.55
C GLU A 108 -23.49 4.89 0.24
N ARG A 109 -22.23 4.95 -0.20
CA ARG A 109 -21.13 4.21 0.46
C ARG A 109 -20.86 4.66 1.87
N ARG A 110 -21.08 5.93 2.19
CA ARG A 110 -20.93 6.46 3.55
C ARG A 110 -21.85 5.75 4.56
N GLN A 111 -23.02 5.28 4.15
CA GLN A 111 -23.96 4.57 5.04
C GLN A 111 -23.32 3.33 5.66
N SER A 112 -22.43 2.62 4.92
CA SER A 112 -21.72 1.44 5.38
C SER A 112 -20.23 1.71 5.71
N ALA A 113 -19.77 2.96 5.58
CA ALA A 113 -18.41 3.39 5.79
C ALA A 113 -18.37 4.79 6.47
N PRO A 114 -18.76 4.90 7.75
CA PRO A 114 -18.83 6.19 8.46
C PRO A 114 -17.46 6.89 8.54
N GLN A 115 -16.37 6.14 8.44
CA GLN A 115 -14.99 6.68 8.38
C GLN A 115 -14.73 7.55 7.14
N MET A 116 -15.61 7.57 6.14
CA MET A 116 -15.55 8.55 5.05
C MET A 116 -15.72 10.00 5.56
N GLY A 117 -16.34 10.18 6.73
CA GLY A 117 -16.55 11.49 7.31
C GLY A 117 -17.52 12.35 6.52
N THR A 118 -17.19 13.62 6.33
CA THR A 118 -18.00 14.59 5.56
C THR A 118 -17.82 14.35 4.06
N ILE A 119 -18.92 14.41 3.32
CA ILE A 119 -18.95 14.33 1.85
C ILE A 119 -19.49 15.65 1.32
N GLU A 120 -18.74 16.31 0.44
CA GLU A 120 -19.14 17.58 -0.16
C GLU A 120 -18.96 17.53 -1.68
N LYS A 121 -19.91 18.08 -2.42
CA LYS A 121 -19.74 18.35 -3.84
C LYS A 121 -19.24 19.79 -3.99
N LEU A 122 -18.06 19.94 -4.60
CA LEU A 122 -17.34 21.21 -4.69
C LEU A 122 -17.36 21.74 -6.13
N SER A 123 -17.50 23.06 -6.29
CA SER A 123 -17.20 23.74 -7.56
C SER A 123 -15.68 23.77 -7.80
N ALA A 124 -15.26 24.16 -9.01
CA ALA A 124 -13.83 24.32 -9.34
C ALA A 124 -13.15 25.35 -8.43
N GLU A 125 -13.83 26.47 -8.14
CA GLU A 125 -13.34 27.52 -7.25
C GLU A 125 -13.14 26.98 -5.83
N ALA A 126 -14.11 26.24 -5.30
CA ALA A 126 -14.03 25.63 -3.98
C ALA A 126 -12.95 24.55 -3.90
N VAL A 127 -12.64 23.86 -4.99
CA VAL A 127 -11.49 22.94 -5.09
C VAL A 127 -10.19 23.74 -5.04
N GLN A 128 -10.07 24.85 -5.76
CA GLN A 128 -8.88 25.69 -5.75
C GLN A 128 -8.64 26.34 -4.37
N GLU A 129 -9.70 26.76 -3.69
CA GLU A 129 -9.57 27.28 -2.31
C GLU A 129 -8.97 26.24 -1.35
N ARG A 130 -9.29 24.95 -1.54
CA ARG A 130 -8.76 23.84 -0.71
C ARG A 130 -7.39 23.37 -1.16
N ILE A 131 -7.08 23.47 -2.45
CA ILE A 131 -5.78 23.10 -3.03
C ILE A 131 -5.23 24.29 -3.82
N PRO A 132 -4.65 25.28 -3.17
CA PRO A 132 -4.20 26.53 -3.81
C PRO A 132 -3.16 26.35 -4.92
N LEU A 133 -2.48 25.19 -4.94
CA LEU A 133 -1.50 24.82 -5.97
C LEU A 133 -2.14 24.59 -7.36
N LEU A 134 -3.44 24.30 -7.45
CA LEU A 134 -4.07 24.00 -8.74
C LEU A 134 -4.29 25.28 -9.55
N THR A 135 -3.72 25.35 -10.74
CA THR A 135 -4.00 26.46 -11.70
C THR A 135 -5.12 26.12 -12.68
N ALA A 136 -5.49 24.84 -12.79
CA ALA A 136 -6.58 24.36 -13.63
C ALA A 136 -7.53 23.44 -12.80
N PRO A 137 -8.22 23.99 -11.77
CA PRO A 137 -9.09 23.22 -10.91
C PRO A 137 -10.32 22.70 -11.67
N GLN A 138 -10.77 21.49 -11.31
CA GLN A 138 -11.98 20.88 -11.78
C GLN A 138 -12.95 20.67 -10.60
N PRO A 139 -14.27 20.70 -10.81
CA PRO A 139 -15.22 20.38 -9.75
C PRO A 139 -15.03 18.94 -9.27
N GLY A 140 -15.35 18.67 -7.99
CA GLY A 140 -15.06 17.36 -7.41
C GLY A 140 -15.94 16.99 -6.23
N VAL A 141 -15.74 15.77 -5.76
CA VAL A 141 -16.31 15.25 -4.51
C VAL A 141 -15.21 15.15 -3.46
N PHE A 142 -15.37 15.91 -2.40
CA PHE A 142 -14.49 15.84 -1.23
C PHE A 142 -14.97 14.76 -0.26
N VAL A 143 -14.00 14.01 0.29
CA VAL A 143 -14.20 12.99 1.31
C VAL A 143 -13.22 13.27 2.44
N SER A 144 -13.68 13.76 3.59
CA SER A 144 -12.81 14.20 4.69
C SER A 144 -12.04 13.05 5.36
N GLY A 145 -12.55 11.82 5.25
CA GLY A 145 -11.87 10.61 5.74
C GLY A 145 -10.67 10.18 4.89
N GLY A 146 -10.49 10.78 3.70
CA GLY A 146 -9.32 10.53 2.85
C GLY A 146 -8.02 10.94 3.55
N ALA A 147 -6.94 10.23 3.24
CA ALA A 147 -5.65 10.47 3.89
C ALA A 147 -4.48 10.27 2.93
N ARG A 148 -3.32 10.77 3.33
CA ARG A 148 -2.03 10.42 2.75
C ARG A 148 -1.12 9.76 3.78
N VAL A 149 -0.26 8.86 3.32
CA VAL A 149 0.73 8.17 4.16
C VAL A 149 2.08 8.05 3.44
N ASP A 150 3.17 8.40 4.12
CA ASP A 150 4.52 8.05 3.69
C ASP A 150 4.75 6.58 3.99
N GLY A 151 4.65 5.73 2.96
CA GLY A 151 4.74 4.28 3.14
C GLY A 151 6.08 3.80 3.70
N ASP A 152 7.20 4.47 3.35
CA ASP A 152 8.53 4.15 3.89
C ASP A 152 8.59 4.47 5.39
N LYS A 153 8.24 5.71 5.76
CA LYS A 153 8.25 6.13 7.16
C LYS A 153 7.24 5.35 7.99
N PHE A 154 6.05 5.05 7.44
CA PHE A 154 5.03 4.27 8.15
C PHE A 154 5.54 2.87 8.49
N ALA A 155 6.01 2.12 7.50
CA ALA A 155 6.58 0.79 7.72
C ALA A 155 7.79 0.83 8.69
N HIS A 156 8.68 1.80 8.52
CA HIS A 156 9.83 1.98 9.40
C HIS A 156 9.44 2.24 10.87
N ASN A 157 8.45 3.10 11.12
CA ASN A 157 7.98 3.38 12.49
C ASN A 157 7.30 2.16 13.13
N LEU A 158 6.54 1.36 12.36
CA LEU A 158 5.97 0.10 12.85
C LEU A 158 7.06 -0.88 13.29
N LEU A 159 8.10 -1.02 12.47
CA LEU A 159 9.22 -1.89 12.81
C LEU A 159 9.99 -1.39 14.04
N LYS A 160 10.23 -0.08 14.14
CA LYS A 160 10.83 0.51 15.35
C LYS A 160 9.99 0.30 16.61
N TYR A 161 8.67 0.36 16.49
CA TYR A 161 7.77 0.06 17.59
C TYR A 161 7.89 -1.41 18.03
N ALA A 162 7.96 -2.32 17.06
CA ALA A 162 8.11 -3.75 17.30
C ALA A 162 9.50 -4.12 17.87
N GLU A 163 10.59 -3.48 17.40
CA GLU A 163 11.97 -3.67 17.89
C GLU A 163 12.13 -3.32 19.38
N LYS A 164 11.34 -2.37 19.88
CA LYS A 164 11.31 -2.03 21.33
C LYS A 164 10.67 -3.13 22.19
N ARG A 165 10.16 -4.19 21.57
CA ARG A 165 9.48 -5.33 22.23
C ARG A 165 10.21 -6.63 21.95
N ASN A 166 9.76 -7.39 20.99
CA ASN A 166 10.23 -8.75 20.69
C ASN A 166 10.65 -8.97 19.22
N LEU A 167 10.81 -7.90 18.41
CA LEU A 167 11.22 -8.02 17.01
C LEU A 167 12.74 -7.93 16.88
N ILE A 168 13.33 -8.91 16.17
CA ILE A 168 14.70 -8.86 15.67
C ILE A 168 14.66 -8.63 14.16
N ARG A 169 15.38 -7.61 13.68
CA ARG A 169 15.39 -7.23 12.28
C ARG A 169 16.73 -7.55 11.63
N HIS A 170 16.68 -8.22 10.46
CA HIS A 170 17.84 -8.51 9.64
C HIS A 170 17.70 -7.92 8.25
N LYS A 171 18.74 -7.26 7.76
CA LYS A 171 18.86 -6.88 6.34
C LYS A 171 19.54 -8.01 5.60
N GLY A 172 18.88 -8.54 4.57
CA GLY A 172 19.48 -9.56 3.73
C GLY A 172 18.45 -10.36 2.94
N LYS A 173 18.97 -11.02 1.90
CA LYS A 173 18.21 -11.93 1.05
C LYS A 173 18.07 -13.28 1.73
N VAL A 174 16.90 -13.89 1.56
CA VAL A 174 16.60 -15.25 1.98
C VAL A 174 16.19 -16.10 0.77
N ARG A 175 16.30 -17.40 0.92
CA ARG A 175 15.81 -18.41 -0.04
C ARG A 175 15.01 -19.46 0.71
N LEU A 176 14.16 -20.18 0.01
CA LEU A 176 13.53 -21.38 0.54
C LEU A 176 14.17 -22.64 -0.08
N GLY A 177 14.29 -23.68 0.71
CA GLY A 177 14.54 -25.02 0.22
C GLY A 177 13.26 -25.67 -0.30
N ASP A 178 13.39 -26.89 -0.83
CA ASP A 178 12.30 -27.65 -1.46
C ASP A 178 11.16 -28.04 -0.49
N GLN A 179 11.43 -28.13 0.78
CA GLN A 179 10.45 -28.41 1.85
C GLN A 179 10.16 -27.17 2.72
N GLY A 180 10.48 -25.98 2.22
CA GLY A 180 10.24 -24.73 2.94
C GLY A 180 11.32 -24.34 3.95
N GLN A 181 12.50 -25.01 3.95
CA GLN A 181 13.63 -24.63 4.81
C GLN A 181 14.01 -23.17 4.55
N LEU A 182 14.11 -22.38 5.60
CA LEU A 182 14.54 -20.98 5.50
C LEU A 182 16.08 -20.90 5.47
N LEU A 183 16.60 -20.45 4.34
CA LEU A 183 18.04 -20.34 4.08
C LEU A 183 18.44 -18.85 4.04
N THR A 184 19.36 -18.48 4.92
CA THR A 184 19.96 -17.15 5.01
C THR A 184 21.45 -17.19 4.71
N VAL A 185 22.13 -16.05 4.71
CA VAL A 185 23.58 -15.96 4.60
C VAL A 185 24.29 -16.62 5.80
N ASN A 186 23.59 -16.78 6.93
CA ASN A 186 24.09 -17.42 8.14
C ASN A 186 23.69 -18.90 8.25
N GLY A 187 23.25 -19.51 7.14
CA GLY A 187 22.78 -20.89 7.10
C GLY A 187 21.26 -21.02 7.29
N GLN A 188 20.83 -22.26 7.53
CA GLN A 188 19.43 -22.60 7.74
C GLN A 188 18.94 -22.06 9.10
N GLN A 189 17.76 -21.46 9.10
CA GLN A 189 17.09 -20.94 10.31
C GLN A 189 15.84 -21.78 10.61
N SER A 190 15.56 -21.97 11.90
CA SER A 190 14.32 -22.60 12.37
C SER A 190 13.20 -21.57 12.52
N TYR A 191 11.96 -22.02 12.40
CA TYR A 191 10.77 -21.26 12.69
C TYR A 191 9.61 -22.19 13.08
N ASP A 192 8.67 -21.71 13.88
CA ASP A 192 7.37 -22.37 14.12
C ASP A 192 6.33 -21.90 13.13
N THR A 193 6.43 -20.62 12.68
CA THR A 193 5.60 -20.04 11.64
C THR A 193 6.45 -19.13 10.75
N LEU A 194 6.31 -19.28 9.43
CA LEU A 194 6.97 -18.45 8.43
C LEU A 194 5.93 -17.64 7.67
N ILE A 195 6.12 -16.32 7.54
CA ILE A 195 5.21 -15.43 6.82
C ILE A 195 5.95 -14.80 5.64
N LEU A 196 5.48 -15.08 4.42
CA LEU A 196 6.05 -14.58 3.18
C LEU A 196 5.26 -13.36 2.70
N ALA A 197 5.71 -12.16 3.07
CA ALA A 197 5.12 -10.87 2.69
C ALA A 197 5.98 -10.12 1.65
N VAL A 198 6.50 -10.85 0.66
CA VAL A 198 7.53 -10.42 -0.29
C VAL A 198 6.97 -9.76 -1.57
N GLY A 199 5.68 -9.44 -1.61
CA GLY A 199 5.06 -8.77 -2.76
C GLY A 199 5.26 -9.54 -4.07
N ALA A 200 5.79 -8.88 -5.10
CA ALA A 200 6.00 -9.47 -6.43
C ALA A 200 7.01 -10.62 -6.45
N TRP A 201 7.89 -10.73 -5.45
CA TRP A 201 8.91 -11.79 -5.36
C TRP A 201 8.37 -13.10 -4.82
N LEU A 202 7.07 -13.22 -4.52
CA LEU A 202 6.50 -14.46 -4.01
C LEU A 202 6.64 -15.62 -5.00
N LYS A 203 6.40 -15.39 -6.29
CA LYS A 203 6.53 -16.41 -7.32
C LYS A 203 7.95 -17.01 -7.36
N PRO A 204 9.04 -16.25 -7.55
CA PRO A 204 10.39 -16.83 -7.56
C PRO A 204 10.80 -17.43 -6.19
N LEU A 205 10.27 -16.95 -5.08
CA LEU A 205 10.58 -17.47 -3.75
C LEU A 205 9.98 -18.86 -3.50
N LEU A 206 8.79 -19.15 -4.03
CA LEU A 206 8.09 -20.43 -3.87
C LEU A 206 8.49 -21.50 -4.89
N LEU A 207 9.17 -21.14 -5.99
CA LEU A 207 9.59 -22.09 -7.03
C LEU A 207 10.39 -23.30 -6.51
N PRO A 208 11.35 -23.17 -5.55
CA PRO A 208 12.04 -24.34 -5.00
C PRO A 208 11.11 -25.35 -4.34
N MET A 209 9.97 -24.92 -3.81
CA MET A 209 8.92 -25.77 -3.23
C MET A 209 7.96 -26.33 -4.28
N LYS A 210 8.24 -26.15 -5.57
CA LYS A 210 7.37 -26.53 -6.69
C LYS A 210 5.98 -25.90 -6.63
N ILE A 211 5.89 -24.65 -6.13
CA ILE A 211 4.66 -23.87 -6.09
C ILE A 211 4.82 -22.64 -6.99
N ILE A 212 3.86 -22.45 -7.89
CA ILE A 212 3.74 -21.28 -8.74
C ILE A 212 2.69 -20.34 -8.14
N ALA A 213 3.13 -19.19 -7.64
CA ALA A 213 2.20 -18.15 -7.23
C ALA A 213 1.73 -17.35 -8.46
N GLY A 214 0.42 -17.20 -8.62
CA GLY A 214 -0.24 -16.49 -9.71
C GLY A 214 -0.10 -14.96 -9.61
N VAL A 215 1.12 -14.48 -9.39
CA VAL A 215 1.45 -13.05 -9.33
C VAL A 215 2.42 -12.65 -10.41
N ARG A 216 2.21 -11.45 -10.94
CA ARG A 216 3.12 -10.80 -11.90
C ARG A 216 3.62 -9.47 -11.34
N PRO A 217 4.89 -9.10 -11.63
CA PRO A 217 5.38 -7.78 -11.30
C PRO A 217 4.77 -6.73 -12.23
N GLN A 218 4.58 -5.52 -11.70
CA GLN A 218 4.29 -4.32 -12.48
C GLN A 218 5.14 -3.18 -11.93
N LYS A 219 5.96 -2.59 -12.78
CA LYS A 219 6.74 -1.41 -12.46
C LYS A 219 5.82 -0.20 -12.33
N GLY A 220 6.10 0.65 -11.35
CA GLY A 220 5.43 1.94 -11.18
C GLY A 220 6.44 3.00 -10.81
N GLN A 221 6.33 4.16 -11.44
CA GLN A 221 7.17 5.32 -11.18
C GLN A 221 6.32 6.52 -10.78
N LEU A 222 6.86 7.37 -9.92
CA LEU A 222 6.30 8.66 -9.54
C LEU A 222 7.42 9.68 -9.35
N ILE A 223 7.10 10.96 -9.45
CA ILE A 223 8.03 12.05 -9.14
C ILE A 223 7.68 12.68 -7.80
N GLU A 224 8.71 12.97 -7.01
CA GLU A 224 8.63 13.88 -5.86
C GLU A 224 9.23 15.22 -6.27
N MET A 225 8.53 16.31 -5.96
CA MET A 225 8.93 17.65 -6.26
C MET A 225 9.05 18.44 -4.96
N GLN A 226 10.05 19.30 -4.88
CA GLN A 226 10.24 20.24 -3.78
C GLN A 226 9.95 21.65 -4.30
N LEU A 227 8.84 22.22 -3.84
CA LEU A 227 8.40 23.53 -4.28
C LEU A 227 8.91 24.62 -3.31
N PRO A 228 9.15 25.85 -3.79
CA PRO A 228 9.50 26.99 -2.94
C PRO A 228 8.31 27.45 -2.09
N GLU A 229 7.09 27.29 -2.60
CA GLU A 229 5.87 27.64 -1.89
C GLU A 229 5.60 26.67 -0.75
N THR A 230 4.97 27.17 0.29
CA THR A 230 4.51 26.36 1.41
C THR A 230 2.99 26.45 1.54
N TRP A 231 2.38 25.31 1.85
CA TRP A 231 0.94 25.18 2.11
C TRP A 231 0.66 24.52 3.46
N ALA A 232 -0.58 24.56 3.90
CA ALA A 232 -1.00 23.94 5.15
C ALA A 232 -0.87 22.41 5.10
N ASP A 233 -0.66 21.79 6.25
CA ASP A 233 -0.50 20.31 6.33
C ASP A 233 -1.80 19.55 5.99
N ASP A 234 -2.95 20.21 6.01
CA ASP A 234 -4.28 19.66 5.77
C ASP A 234 -4.80 19.85 4.34
N VAL A 235 -3.94 20.27 3.40
CA VAL A 235 -4.31 20.33 1.97
C VAL A 235 -4.66 18.93 1.46
N PRO A 236 -5.87 18.75 0.87
CA PRO A 236 -6.33 17.43 0.41
C PRO A 236 -5.52 16.89 -0.76
N VAL A 237 -5.57 15.57 -0.94
CA VAL A 237 -5.07 14.91 -2.16
C VAL A 237 -6.06 15.17 -3.30
N SER A 238 -5.56 15.58 -4.47
CA SER A 238 -6.34 15.65 -5.71
C SER A 238 -6.21 14.35 -6.51
N MET A 239 -7.36 13.76 -6.83
CA MET A 239 -7.49 12.55 -7.64
C MET A 239 -8.27 12.90 -8.91
N PRO A 240 -7.60 13.45 -9.94
CA PRO A 240 -8.24 13.86 -11.19
C PRO A 240 -8.68 12.66 -12.03
N GLU A 241 -9.36 12.94 -13.11
CA GLU A 241 -9.64 11.92 -14.11
C GLU A 241 -8.33 11.46 -14.77
N GLY A 242 -8.22 10.13 -14.95
CA GLY A 242 -7.02 9.51 -15.47
C GLY A 242 -6.27 8.69 -14.40
N GLU A 243 -4.97 8.53 -14.60
CA GLU A 243 -4.14 7.62 -13.81
C GLU A 243 -3.08 8.34 -12.95
N ARG A 244 -3.08 9.68 -12.95
CA ARG A 244 -2.08 10.49 -12.24
C ARG A 244 -2.74 11.30 -11.14
N ASP A 245 -2.36 11.02 -9.91
CA ASP A 245 -2.79 11.76 -8.75
C ASP A 245 -1.80 12.90 -8.43
N PHE A 246 -2.31 13.96 -7.78
CA PHE A 246 -1.57 15.13 -7.36
C PHE A 246 -1.68 15.24 -5.84
N ILE A 247 -0.55 14.99 -5.16
CA ILE A 247 -0.54 14.74 -3.72
C ILE A 247 0.35 15.78 -3.04
N PRO A 248 -0.22 16.86 -2.47
CA PRO A 248 0.47 17.75 -1.56
C PRO A 248 0.84 16.98 -0.30
N PHE A 249 2.13 16.62 -0.15
CA PHE A 249 2.52 15.64 0.86
C PHE A 249 2.90 16.28 2.20
N THR A 250 3.79 17.25 2.15
CA THR A 250 4.16 18.11 3.29
C THR A 250 4.12 19.55 2.80
N ARG A 251 4.40 20.50 3.66
CA ARG A 251 4.27 21.95 3.37
C ARG A 251 4.92 22.44 2.06
N SER A 252 5.82 21.67 1.48
CA SER A 252 6.54 22.04 0.25
C SER A 252 6.86 20.86 -0.65
N LYS A 253 6.45 19.64 -0.26
CA LYS A 253 6.67 18.41 -1.02
C LYS A 253 5.41 18.01 -1.76
N LEU A 254 5.49 17.98 -3.08
CA LEU A 254 4.43 17.49 -3.97
C LEU A 254 4.85 16.14 -4.55
N VAL A 255 3.88 15.22 -4.66
CA VAL A 255 4.06 13.93 -5.36
C VAL A 255 3.09 13.87 -6.53
N VAL A 256 3.59 13.50 -7.72
CA VAL A 256 2.78 13.27 -8.91
C VAL A 256 3.01 11.85 -9.39
N GLY A 257 1.95 11.08 -9.59
CA GLY A 257 2.05 9.68 -10.03
C GLY A 257 0.77 8.89 -9.84
N ALA A 258 0.83 7.65 -10.27
CA ALA A 258 2.01 6.92 -10.70
C ALA A 258 1.77 6.23 -12.05
N THR A 259 2.86 5.73 -12.67
CA THR A 259 2.75 4.92 -13.89
C THR A 259 2.28 3.49 -13.64
N HIS A 260 1.88 2.80 -14.72
CA HIS A 260 1.50 1.38 -14.74
C HIS A 260 2.21 0.68 -15.91
N GLU A 261 3.38 0.09 -15.65
CA GLU A 261 4.26 -0.49 -16.67
C GLU A 261 4.27 -2.03 -16.51
N ASN A 262 3.49 -2.73 -17.34
CA ASN A 262 3.23 -4.16 -17.18
C ASN A 262 4.39 -5.06 -17.62
N ASP A 263 5.18 -4.64 -18.62
CA ASP A 263 6.14 -5.51 -19.31
C ASP A 263 7.60 -5.27 -18.89
N GLN A 264 7.81 -4.58 -17.77
CA GLN A 264 9.14 -4.23 -17.27
C GLN A 264 9.70 -5.22 -16.24
N GLY A 265 8.93 -6.27 -15.89
CA GLY A 265 9.38 -7.28 -14.92
C GLY A 265 9.78 -6.66 -13.59
N TYR A 266 11.02 -6.94 -13.17
CA TYR A 266 11.62 -6.41 -11.93
C TYR A 266 12.61 -5.26 -12.20
N ASP A 267 12.55 -4.63 -13.37
CA ASP A 267 13.41 -3.48 -13.68
C ASP A 267 13.10 -2.30 -12.75
N LEU A 268 14.15 -1.71 -12.15
CA LEU A 268 14.07 -0.57 -11.25
C LEU A 268 14.75 0.69 -11.80
N GLN A 269 15.18 0.67 -13.06
CA GLN A 269 15.81 1.84 -13.67
C GLN A 269 14.79 2.95 -13.91
N VAL A 270 15.18 4.17 -13.64
CA VAL A 270 14.37 5.36 -13.97
C VAL A 270 14.42 5.59 -15.48
N SER A 271 13.27 5.89 -16.08
CA SER A 271 13.17 6.29 -17.48
C SER A 271 12.94 7.80 -17.56
N SER A 272 13.81 8.51 -18.30
CA SER A 272 13.65 9.94 -18.53
C SER A 272 12.36 10.27 -19.30
N LEU A 273 11.93 9.41 -20.22
CA LEU A 273 10.65 9.58 -20.92
C LEU A 273 9.45 9.51 -19.99
N VAL A 274 9.52 8.62 -18.99
CA VAL A 274 8.47 8.48 -17.98
C VAL A 274 8.50 9.65 -17.00
N GLU A 275 9.68 10.15 -16.64
CA GLU A 275 9.81 11.36 -15.82
C GLU A 275 9.17 12.56 -16.53
N ASP A 276 9.42 12.72 -17.83
CA ASP A 276 8.82 13.78 -18.66
C ASP A 276 7.28 13.67 -18.73
N ASP A 277 6.73 12.45 -18.88
CA ASP A 277 5.27 12.21 -18.87
C ASP A 277 4.64 12.53 -17.53
N LEU A 278 5.28 12.14 -16.44
CA LEU A 278 4.82 12.45 -15.08
C LEU A 278 4.85 13.96 -14.81
N PHE A 279 5.92 14.63 -15.22
CA PHE A 279 6.04 16.09 -15.11
C PHE A 279 4.98 16.79 -15.95
N ALA A 280 4.79 16.39 -17.21
CA ALA A 280 3.73 16.92 -18.07
C ALA A 280 2.32 16.72 -17.49
N SER A 281 2.12 15.63 -16.76
CA SER A 281 0.86 15.37 -16.06
C SER A 281 0.67 16.32 -14.87
N GLY A 282 1.74 16.66 -14.14
CA GLY A 282 1.72 17.67 -13.09
C GLY A 282 1.40 19.07 -13.64
N LEU A 283 2.01 19.46 -14.78
CA LEU A 283 1.77 20.74 -15.44
C LEU A 283 0.30 20.97 -15.85
N LYS A 284 -0.46 19.92 -16.11
CA LYS A 284 -1.90 20.05 -16.41
C LYS A 284 -2.71 20.52 -15.20
N LEU A 285 -2.20 20.33 -14.01
CA LEU A 285 -2.86 20.67 -12.74
C LEU A 285 -2.31 21.95 -12.13
N ASP A 286 -0.99 22.15 -12.23
CA ASP A 286 -0.30 23.35 -11.83
C ASP A 286 0.71 23.78 -12.90
N ALA A 287 0.38 24.85 -13.63
CA ALA A 287 1.19 25.39 -14.71
C ALA A 287 2.50 26.07 -14.24
N ASN A 288 2.67 26.28 -12.93
CA ASN A 288 3.85 26.94 -12.36
C ASN A 288 4.99 25.94 -12.05
N LEU A 289 4.77 24.64 -12.19
CA LEU A 289 5.80 23.65 -11.93
C LEU A 289 6.95 23.76 -12.93
N THR A 290 8.17 23.51 -12.43
CA THR A 290 9.39 23.49 -13.25
C THR A 290 10.18 22.20 -13.01
N LYS A 291 10.94 21.72 -13.99
CA LYS A 291 11.66 20.44 -13.90
C LYS A 291 12.74 20.42 -12.83
N ASP A 292 13.38 21.56 -12.54
CA ASP A 292 14.40 21.69 -11.50
C ASP A 292 13.83 21.50 -10.08
N GLN A 293 12.52 21.55 -9.92
CA GLN A 293 11.84 21.21 -8.66
C GLN A 293 11.73 19.70 -8.43
N ILE A 294 11.97 18.83 -9.44
CA ILE A 294 11.97 17.39 -9.26
C ILE A 294 13.15 17.01 -8.36
N SER A 295 12.85 16.58 -7.15
CA SER A 295 13.86 16.18 -6.16
C SER A 295 14.21 14.71 -6.24
N GLN A 296 13.28 13.86 -6.69
CA GLN A 296 13.47 12.42 -6.80
C GLN A 296 12.45 11.77 -7.74
N VAL A 297 12.90 10.75 -8.49
CA VAL A 297 12.00 9.76 -9.12
C VAL A 297 12.02 8.48 -8.30
N LYS A 298 10.87 7.99 -7.90
CA LYS A 298 10.73 6.74 -7.15
C LYS A 298 10.24 5.63 -8.08
N VAL A 299 10.82 4.45 -7.92
CA VAL A 299 10.46 3.24 -8.68
C VAL A 299 10.12 2.12 -7.72
N GLY A 300 8.97 1.46 -7.92
CA GLY A 300 8.56 0.31 -7.14
C GLY A 300 7.94 -0.79 -7.99
N THR A 301 7.97 -2.03 -7.48
CA THR A 301 7.39 -3.19 -8.15
C THR A 301 6.13 -3.63 -7.43
N ARG A 302 4.97 -3.42 -8.05
CA ARG A 302 3.68 -3.91 -7.56
C ARG A 302 3.51 -5.39 -7.87
N ALA A 303 2.76 -6.09 -7.06
CA ALA A 303 2.36 -7.48 -7.27
C ALA A 303 0.90 -7.54 -7.73
N TYR A 304 0.62 -8.03 -8.92
CA TYR A 304 -0.74 -8.18 -9.44
C TYR A 304 -1.09 -9.64 -9.69
N THR A 305 -2.28 -10.03 -9.29
CA THR A 305 -2.97 -11.25 -9.71
C THR A 305 -3.74 -11.00 -11.02
N ARG A 306 -4.25 -12.07 -11.63
CA ARG A 306 -5.04 -12.00 -12.87
C ARG A 306 -6.35 -11.22 -12.71
N ASP A 307 -6.94 -11.27 -11.52
CA ASP A 307 -8.23 -10.64 -11.16
C ASP A 307 -8.06 -9.35 -10.33
N PHE A 308 -6.81 -8.88 -10.16
CA PHE A 308 -6.46 -7.69 -9.38
C PHE A 308 -6.86 -7.75 -7.91
N ALA A 309 -7.08 -8.94 -7.35
CA ALA A 309 -7.41 -9.16 -5.95
C ALA A 309 -6.20 -9.69 -5.18
N PRO A 310 -5.96 -9.23 -3.94
CA PRO A 310 -4.94 -9.82 -3.07
C PRO A 310 -5.37 -11.20 -2.60
N PHE A 311 -4.39 -12.01 -2.23
CA PHE A 311 -4.59 -13.28 -1.53
C PHE A 311 -3.59 -13.42 -0.38
N PHE A 312 -4.01 -14.15 0.66
CA PHE A 312 -3.21 -14.36 1.87
C PHE A 312 -3.71 -15.57 2.63
N GLY A 313 -2.85 -16.17 3.45
CA GLY A 313 -3.21 -17.33 4.28
C GLY A 313 -2.15 -18.41 4.26
N PRO A 314 -2.41 -19.56 4.91
CA PRO A 314 -1.50 -20.69 4.94
C PRO A 314 -1.40 -21.38 3.57
N LEU A 315 -0.23 -21.93 3.27
CA LEU A 315 -0.09 -22.84 2.13
C LEU A 315 -0.92 -24.12 2.39
N PRO A 316 -1.64 -24.65 1.38
CA PRO A 316 -2.51 -25.82 1.56
C PRO A 316 -1.79 -27.03 2.17
N ASP A 317 -0.60 -27.35 1.68
CA ASP A 317 0.17 -28.52 2.11
C ASP A 317 1.16 -28.23 3.25
N ASN A 318 1.30 -26.95 3.67
CA ASN A 318 2.19 -26.56 4.76
C ASN A 318 1.60 -25.37 5.53
N PRO A 319 0.71 -25.58 6.51
CA PRO A 319 0.03 -24.52 7.24
C PRO A 319 0.95 -23.69 8.14
N HIS A 320 2.21 -24.11 8.33
CA HIS A 320 3.22 -23.33 9.03
C HIS A 320 3.82 -22.20 8.17
N ILE A 321 3.59 -22.20 6.86
CA ILE A 321 4.01 -21.15 5.94
C ILE A 321 2.77 -20.36 5.49
N LEU A 322 2.73 -19.09 5.87
CA LEU A 322 1.71 -18.13 5.44
C LEU A 322 2.26 -17.27 4.31
N VAL A 323 1.42 -16.94 3.36
CA VAL A 323 1.79 -16.05 2.24
C VAL A 323 0.86 -14.85 2.16
N ALA A 324 1.32 -13.75 1.59
CA ALA A 324 0.47 -12.62 1.21
C ALA A 324 1.05 -11.92 -0.02
N SER A 325 0.23 -11.77 -1.07
CA SER A 325 0.62 -11.07 -2.29
C SER A 325 -0.59 -10.55 -3.07
N GLY A 326 -0.34 -10.01 -4.28
CA GLY A 326 -1.39 -9.58 -5.20
C GLY A 326 -2.05 -8.23 -4.86
N LEU A 327 -1.48 -7.42 -3.96
CA LEU A 327 -2.10 -6.17 -3.50
C LEU A 327 -2.17 -5.06 -4.56
N GLY A 328 -1.37 -5.17 -5.62
CA GLY A 328 -1.35 -4.22 -6.73
C GLY A 328 -1.09 -2.77 -6.29
N SER A 329 -1.88 -1.84 -6.81
CA SER A 329 -1.82 -0.41 -6.46
C SER A 329 -2.50 -0.07 -5.14
N SER A 330 -3.24 -1.00 -4.53
CA SER A 330 -3.99 -0.75 -3.29
C SER A 330 -3.28 -1.25 -2.03
N GLY A 331 -1.98 -1.53 -2.11
CA GLY A 331 -1.22 -2.17 -1.04
C GLY A 331 -1.28 -1.41 0.29
N LEU A 332 -1.10 -0.10 0.29
CA LEU A 332 -1.20 0.71 1.50
C LEU A 332 -2.62 0.71 2.08
N THR A 333 -3.65 0.58 1.24
CA THR A 333 -5.04 0.57 1.70
C THR A 333 -5.46 -0.81 2.24
N THR A 334 -5.08 -1.91 1.57
CA THR A 334 -5.49 -3.28 1.93
C THR A 334 -4.53 -3.96 2.90
N GLY A 335 -3.23 -3.63 2.79
CA GLY A 335 -2.14 -4.29 3.52
C GLY A 335 -2.26 -4.24 5.04
N PRO A 336 -2.72 -3.14 5.67
CA PRO A 336 -2.90 -3.10 7.11
C PRO A 336 -3.87 -4.17 7.62
N MET A 337 -5.01 -4.37 6.93
CA MET A 337 -5.95 -5.42 7.33
C MET A 337 -5.39 -6.81 7.09
N ILE A 338 -4.69 -7.05 5.98
CA ILE A 338 -4.01 -8.33 5.72
C ILE A 338 -2.99 -8.62 6.80
N GLY A 339 -2.14 -7.64 7.15
CA GLY A 339 -1.13 -7.80 8.19
C GLY A 339 -1.73 -8.13 9.56
N LYS A 340 -2.86 -7.49 9.90
CA LYS A 340 -3.61 -7.79 11.12
C LYS A 340 -4.18 -9.21 11.09
N LEU A 341 -4.83 -9.61 10.01
CA LEU A 341 -5.44 -10.95 9.87
C LEU A 341 -4.40 -12.06 9.97
N LEU A 342 -3.21 -11.88 9.38
CA LEU A 342 -2.09 -12.83 9.52
C LEU A 342 -1.60 -12.91 10.96
N ALA A 343 -1.49 -11.78 11.65
CA ALA A 343 -1.10 -11.76 13.06
C ALA A 343 -2.15 -12.45 13.95
N ASP A 344 -3.43 -12.15 13.75
CA ASP A 344 -4.55 -12.79 14.46
C ASP A 344 -4.52 -14.32 14.28
N TYR A 345 -4.27 -14.79 13.04
CA TYR A 345 -4.14 -16.22 12.76
C TYR A 345 -2.96 -16.88 13.49
N VAL A 346 -1.79 -16.24 13.51
CA VAL A 346 -0.62 -16.75 14.23
C VAL A 346 -0.90 -16.91 15.73
N GLN A 347 -1.68 -16.00 16.30
CA GLN A 347 -2.00 -15.97 17.73
C GLN A 347 -3.12 -16.93 18.10
N THR A 348 -4.14 -17.08 17.25
CA THR A 348 -5.38 -17.79 17.61
C THR A 348 -5.61 -19.08 16.82
N GLY A 349 -5.00 -19.25 15.66
CA GLY A 349 -5.27 -20.32 14.71
C GLY A 349 -6.60 -20.20 13.96
N ALA A 350 -7.40 -19.16 14.28
CA ALA A 350 -8.72 -18.96 13.69
C ALA A 350 -8.68 -17.88 12.59
N HIS A 351 -9.53 -18.03 11.57
CA HIS A 351 -9.65 -17.04 10.51
C HIS A 351 -11.09 -16.95 9.96
N ASP A 352 -11.44 -15.79 9.41
CA ASP A 352 -12.66 -15.52 8.63
C ASP A 352 -12.27 -14.67 7.41
N TRP A 353 -11.55 -15.30 6.45
CA TRP A 353 -10.97 -14.61 5.30
C TRP A 353 -11.86 -14.62 4.05
N ASP A 354 -12.88 -15.47 4.00
CA ASP A 354 -13.75 -15.68 2.83
C ASP A 354 -14.50 -14.41 2.41
N GLN A 355 -14.76 -13.53 3.37
CA GLN A 355 -15.36 -12.23 3.09
C GLN A 355 -14.42 -11.26 2.37
N TYR A 356 -13.10 -11.49 2.37
CA TYR A 356 -12.08 -10.60 1.85
C TYR A 356 -11.40 -11.12 0.58
N GLN A 357 -11.37 -12.43 0.36
CA GLN A 357 -10.65 -13.07 -0.74
C GLN A 357 -11.35 -14.30 -1.29
N LEU A 358 -10.91 -14.79 -2.45
CA LEU A 358 -11.18 -16.14 -2.92
C LEU A 358 -10.28 -17.14 -2.18
N PRO A 359 -10.59 -18.44 -2.21
CA PRO A 359 -9.69 -19.49 -1.69
C PRO A 359 -8.27 -19.31 -2.24
N ILE A 360 -7.26 -19.52 -1.39
CA ILE A 360 -5.86 -19.26 -1.75
C ILE A 360 -5.37 -20.15 -2.90
N GLU A 361 -5.94 -21.33 -3.02
CA GLU A 361 -5.68 -22.31 -4.10
C GLU A 361 -5.99 -21.74 -5.49
N THR A 362 -6.86 -20.71 -5.56
CA THR A 362 -7.14 -19.97 -6.81
C THR A 362 -5.89 -19.30 -7.39
N TYR A 363 -4.90 -19.02 -6.53
CA TYR A 363 -3.70 -18.26 -6.86
C TYR A 363 -2.39 -19.06 -6.74
N LEU A 364 -2.48 -20.33 -6.35
CA LEU A 364 -1.34 -21.23 -6.20
C LEU A 364 -1.53 -22.47 -7.07
N GLU A 365 -0.52 -22.81 -7.86
CA GLU A 365 -0.50 -23.95 -8.76
C GLU A 365 0.76 -24.79 -8.48
N ALA A 366 0.67 -26.11 -8.63
CA ALA A 366 1.84 -26.97 -8.60
C ALA A 366 2.72 -26.69 -9.83
N ALA A 367 4.05 -26.63 -9.65
CA ALA A 367 4.99 -26.65 -10.77
C ALA A 367 5.27 -28.10 -11.15
N ASP A 368 5.31 -28.37 -12.44
CA ASP A 368 5.67 -29.69 -13.02
C ASP A 368 7.07 -30.16 -12.60
#